data_8318cef529c12e245828d0f4929fa1e4
#
_entry.id   8318cef529c12e245828d0f4929fa1e4
#
_cell.length_a   1.000
_cell.length_b   1.000
_cell.length_c   1.000
_cell.angle_alpha   90.00
_cell.angle_beta   90.00
_cell.angle_gamma   90.00
#
_symmetry.space_group_name_H-M   'P 1'
#
loop_
_entity.id
_entity.type
_entity.pdbx_description
1 polymer ?
#
loop_
_entity_poly.entity_id
_entity_poly.type
_entity_poly.pdbx_seq_one_letter_code
_entity_poly.pdbx_strand_id
1 'polypeptide(L)'
;MIDRGPRVPNNATEMRQAFDRAFAEAPRGETAFFDDFLAIRLGADPHALALADIARLLPLKSVTRLPSGIRELLGIAGIAGAVVPVYDLRALLGYAAANPPRWMAIAATMPVALAFDGFDGQFRHPREVGTESVELERSGQRKVLRTTGETRPIVPVASILATIKSLARDGASHKER
;
A
#
# COMPACT_ATOMS: atom_id res chain seq x y z
N MET A 1 -32.81 47.03 -3.38
CA MET A 1 -32.06 46.51 -2.22
C MET A 1 -30.72 46.08 -2.76
N ILE A 2 -29.68 46.90 -2.60
CA ILE A 2 -28.37 46.72 -3.28
C ILE A 2 -27.48 46.00 -2.30
N ASP A 3 -27.14 44.75 -2.62
CA ASP A 3 -26.19 43.94 -1.89
C ASP A 3 -24.79 44.55 -2.02
N ARG A 4 -24.21 44.95 -0.91
CA ARG A 4 -22.84 45.48 -0.83
C ARG A 4 -21.90 44.27 -0.68
N GLY A 5 -21.24 43.92 -1.78
CA GLY A 5 -20.13 42.98 -1.77
C GLY A 5 -19.02 43.32 -0.74
N PRO A 6 -18.09 42.40 -0.47
CA PRO A 6 -17.08 42.53 0.60
C PRO A 6 -16.22 43.79 0.38
N ARG A 7 -16.11 44.62 1.44
CA ARG A 7 -15.38 45.88 1.47
C ARG A 7 -13.89 45.62 1.38
N VAL A 8 -13.24 46.11 0.33
CA VAL A 8 -11.79 46.03 0.17
C VAL A 8 -11.12 46.99 1.17
N PRO A 9 -10.18 46.54 2.00
CA PRO A 9 -9.51 47.41 3.00
C PRO A 9 -8.64 48.44 2.28
N ASN A 10 -8.78 49.72 2.71
CA ASN A 10 -8.24 50.86 1.96
C ASN A 10 -6.93 51.42 2.58
N ASN A 11 -6.37 50.80 3.64
CA ASN A 11 -5.10 51.25 4.21
C ASN A 11 -4.24 50.03 4.68
N ALA A 12 -2.91 50.28 4.82
CA ALA A 12 -1.93 49.26 5.17
C ALA A 12 -2.17 48.60 6.55
N THR A 13 -2.82 49.32 7.46
CA THR A 13 -3.12 48.84 8.82
C THR A 13 -4.29 47.88 8.83
N GLU A 14 -5.33 48.17 8.06
CA GLU A 14 -6.48 47.25 7.87
C GLU A 14 -6.07 45.98 7.10
N MET A 15 -5.17 46.14 6.12
CA MET A 15 -4.62 44.99 5.40
C MET A 15 -3.78 44.09 6.32
N ARG A 16 -2.94 44.67 7.19
CA ARG A 16 -2.20 43.91 8.21
C ARG A 16 -3.14 43.18 9.17
N GLN A 17 -4.15 43.86 9.69
CA GLN A 17 -5.10 43.26 10.62
C GLN A 17 -5.94 42.18 9.95
N ALA A 18 -6.31 42.34 8.67
CA ALA A 18 -6.99 41.31 7.90
C ALA A 18 -6.08 40.10 7.64
N PHE A 19 -4.80 40.34 7.36
CA PHE A 19 -3.77 39.34 7.18
C PHE A 19 -3.51 38.55 8.47
N ASP A 20 -3.24 39.29 9.58
CA ASP A 20 -3.00 38.67 10.89
C ASP A 20 -4.21 37.87 11.39
N ARG A 21 -5.44 38.29 11.07
CA ARG A 21 -6.65 37.56 11.41
C ARG A 21 -6.83 36.33 10.56
N ALA A 22 -6.46 36.37 9.27
CA ALA A 22 -6.49 35.23 8.38
C ALA A 22 -5.44 34.18 8.77
N PHE A 23 -4.31 34.59 9.35
CA PHE A 23 -3.30 33.66 9.86
C PHE A 23 -3.56 33.21 11.32
N ALA A 24 -4.28 33.98 12.12
CA ALA A 24 -4.67 33.60 13.48
C ALA A 24 -5.85 32.62 13.51
N GLU A 25 -6.69 32.65 12.49
CA GLU A 25 -7.65 31.55 12.24
C GLU A 25 -6.92 30.41 11.51
N ALA A 26 -6.11 29.65 12.26
CA ALA A 26 -5.73 28.33 11.81
C ALA A 26 -7.02 27.59 11.41
N PRO A 27 -7.08 27.01 10.22
CA PRO A 27 -8.27 26.27 9.81
C PRO A 27 -8.54 25.22 10.89
N ARG A 28 -9.64 25.38 11.62
CA ARG A 28 -10.24 24.37 12.49
C ARG A 28 -10.86 23.27 11.61
N GLY A 29 -10.06 22.80 10.65
CA GLY A 29 -10.31 21.55 10.00
C GLY A 29 -9.73 20.46 10.90
N GLU A 30 -10.53 19.52 11.33
CA GLU A 30 -10.04 18.25 11.83
C GLU A 30 -8.91 17.84 10.90
N THR A 31 -7.71 17.64 11.45
CA THR A 31 -6.55 17.19 10.66
C THR A 31 -6.89 15.78 10.23
N ALA A 32 -7.57 15.64 9.09
CA ALA A 32 -7.90 14.35 8.54
C ALA A 32 -6.56 13.67 8.22
N PHE A 33 -6.23 12.65 8.99
CA PHE A 33 -5.09 11.80 8.70
C PHE A 33 -5.46 10.92 7.50
N PHE A 34 -4.54 10.82 6.55
CA PHE A 34 -4.71 9.98 5.38
C PHE A 34 -3.65 8.88 5.39
N ASP A 35 -4.04 7.71 4.97
CA ASP A 35 -3.12 6.64 4.62
C ASP A 35 -3.00 6.56 3.09
N ASP A 36 -1.78 6.39 2.61
CA ASP A 36 -1.48 6.24 1.18
C ASP A 36 -1.41 4.75 0.81
N PHE A 37 -2.04 4.40 -0.30
CA PHE A 37 -2.12 3.04 -0.81
C PHE A 37 -1.73 2.96 -2.29
N LEU A 38 -1.15 1.83 -2.66
CA LEU A 38 -1.01 1.41 -4.05
C LEU A 38 -2.23 0.57 -4.45
N ALA A 39 -2.86 0.93 -5.56
CA ALA A 39 -3.89 0.14 -6.21
C ALA A 39 -3.20 -0.91 -7.07
N ILE A 40 -3.33 -2.18 -6.70
CA ILE A 40 -2.69 -3.31 -7.39
C ILE A 40 -3.74 -4.30 -7.88
N ARG A 41 -3.33 -5.19 -8.78
CA ARG A 41 -4.15 -6.32 -9.25
C ARG A 41 -3.44 -7.64 -9.03
N LEU A 42 -4.23 -8.61 -8.57
CA LEU A 42 -3.86 -10.02 -8.48
C LEU A 42 -4.76 -10.80 -9.47
N GLY A 43 -4.26 -11.03 -10.68
CA GLY A 43 -5.11 -11.41 -11.80
C GLY A 43 -6.06 -10.28 -12.18
N ALA A 44 -7.37 -10.54 -12.12
CA ALA A 44 -8.42 -9.55 -12.34
C ALA A 44 -8.84 -8.81 -11.05
N ASP A 45 -8.49 -9.36 -9.87
CA ASP A 45 -8.99 -8.90 -8.58
C ASP A 45 -8.26 -7.65 -8.09
N PRO A 46 -8.97 -6.56 -7.75
CA PRO A 46 -8.40 -5.35 -7.22
C PRO A 46 -7.98 -5.54 -5.75
N HIS A 47 -6.80 -5.02 -5.37
CA HIS A 47 -6.28 -5.02 -4.01
C HIS A 47 -5.65 -3.68 -3.67
N ALA A 48 -5.47 -3.42 -2.39
CA ALA A 48 -4.75 -2.26 -1.86
C ALA A 48 -3.51 -2.71 -1.10
N LEU A 49 -2.38 -2.06 -1.37
CA LEU A 49 -1.12 -2.29 -0.68
C LEU A 49 -0.72 -0.99 0.04
N ALA A 50 -0.58 -1.03 1.36
CA ALA A 50 -0.23 0.17 2.12
C ALA A 50 1.18 0.66 1.72
N LEU A 51 1.29 1.94 1.37
CA LEU A 51 2.56 2.53 0.94
C LEU A 51 3.61 2.50 2.06
N ALA A 52 3.16 2.59 3.32
CA ALA A 52 4.04 2.49 4.49
C ALA A 52 4.74 1.13 4.63
N ASP A 53 4.16 0.06 4.05
CA ASP A 53 4.73 -1.29 4.09
C ASP A 53 5.77 -1.53 2.98
N ILE A 54 5.94 -0.57 2.06
CA ILE A 54 6.71 -0.73 0.83
C ILE A 54 7.86 0.26 0.76
N ALA A 55 9.07 -0.25 0.56
CA ALA A 55 10.25 0.58 0.33
C ALA A 55 10.39 1.03 -1.13
N ARG A 56 10.01 0.17 -2.09
CA ARG A 56 10.11 0.44 -3.53
C ARG A 56 9.06 -0.33 -4.31
N LEU A 57 8.58 0.27 -5.39
CA LEU A 57 7.79 -0.37 -6.44
C LEU A 57 8.60 -0.40 -7.73
N LEU A 58 8.74 -1.56 -8.35
CA LEU A 58 9.57 -1.76 -9.54
C LEU A 58 8.84 -2.67 -10.55
N PRO A 59 9.06 -2.48 -11.86
CA PRO A 59 8.68 -3.48 -12.85
C PRO A 59 9.53 -4.74 -12.66
N LEU A 60 8.90 -5.91 -12.75
CA LEU A 60 9.57 -7.20 -12.68
C LEU A 60 10.22 -7.51 -14.03
N LYS A 61 11.53 -7.31 -14.15
CA LYS A 61 12.27 -7.51 -15.42
C LYS A 61 12.87 -8.91 -15.55
N SER A 62 13.55 -9.38 -14.50
CA SER A 62 14.21 -10.67 -14.50
C SER A 62 14.25 -11.27 -13.11
N VAL A 63 13.96 -12.57 -13.03
CA VAL A 63 14.08 -13.37 -11.81
C VAL A 63 14.88 -14.62 -12.17
N THR A 64 15.94 -14.87 -11.43
CA THR A 64 16.71 -16.11 -11.54
C THR A 64 16.04 -17.16 -10.68
N ARG A 65 15.49 -18.20 -11.29
CA ARG A 65 14.85 -19.30 -10.58
C ARG A 65 15.88 -20.07 -9.76
N LEU A 66 15.49 -20.43 -8.55
CA LEU A 66 16.27 -21.29 -7.67
C LEU A 66 15.54 -22.64 -7.50
N PRO A 67 16.27 -23.76 -7.44
CA PRO A 67 15.69 -25.01 -6.96
C PRO A 67 15.23 -24.83 -5.51
N SER A 68 13.92 -24.88 -5.29
CA SER A 68 13.31 -24.69 -3.96
C SER A 68 12.05 -25.52 -3.83
N GLY A 69 11.80 -26.08 -2.65
CA GLY A 69 10.53 -26.70 -2.29
C GLY A 69 9.42 -25.68 -1.94
N ILE A 70 9.74 -24.39 -1.90
CA ILE A 70 8.78 -23.32 -1.61
C ILE A 70 8.08 -22.92 -2.91
N ARG A 71 6.81 -23.25 -3.02
CA ARG A 71 6.01 -23.02 -4.24
C ARG A 71 5.79 -21.53 -4.55
N GLU A 72 5.73 -20.72 -3.51
CA GLU A 72 5.51 -19.28 -3.57
C GLU A 72 6.76 -18.51 -3.99
N LEU A 73 7.95 -19.13 -3.92
CA LEU A 73 9.21 -18.50 -4.30
C LEU A 73 9.40 -18.57 -5.82
N LEU A 74 9.38 -17.43 -6.50
CA LEU A 74 9.68 -17.31 -7.93
C LEU A 74 11.19 -17.43 -8.22
N GLY A 75 12.03 -17.01 -7.27
CA GLY A 75 13.49 -17.00 -7.39
C GLY A 75 14.11 -15.79 -6.71
N ILE A 76 15.21 -15.29 -7.26
CA ILE A 76 15.95 -14.11 -6.76
C ILE A 76 16.10 -13.07 -7.85
N ALA A 77 16.15 -11.80 -7.46
CA ALA A 77 16.43 -10.66 -8.34
C ALA A 77 17.54 -9.78 -7.76
N GLY A 78 18.39 -9.23 -8.64
CA GLY A 78 19.36 -8.20 -8.27
C GLY A 78 18.71 -6.82 -8.25
N ILE A 79 18.68 -6.15 -7.10
CA ILE A 79 18.06 -4.85 -6.92
C ILE A 79 19.02 -3.94 -6.19
N ALA A 80 19.47 -2.86 -6.85
CA ALA A 80 20.38 -1.87 -6.26
C ALA A 80 21.63 -2.49 -5.60
N GLY A 81 22.22 -3.51 -6.23
CA GLY A 81 23.40 -4.20 -5.73
C GLY A 81 23.16 -5.28 -4.67
N ALA A 82 21.92 -5.46 -4.22
CA ALA A 82 21.52 -6.53 -3.30
C ALA A 82 20.79 -7.65 -4.04
N VAL A 83 20.91 -8.88 -3.52
CA VAL A 83 20.12 -10.04 -3.98
C VAL A 83 18.90 -10.17 -3.10
N VAL A 84 17.72 -10.13 -3.71
CA VAL A 84 16.44 -10.12 -3.02
C VAL A 84 15.60 -11.31 -3.48
N PRO A 85 15.07 -12.15 -2.57
CA PRO A 85 14.13 -13.21 -2.93
C PRO A 85 12.80 -12.60 -3.37
N VAL A 86 12.22 -13.19 -4.42
CA VAL A 86 10.98 -12.73 -5.05
C VAL A 86 9.91 -13.79 -4.86
N TYR A 87 8.83 -13.44 -4.18
CA TYR A 87 7.69 -14.32 -3.92
C TYR A 87 6.47 -13.88 -4.74
N ASP A 88 5.69 -14.85 -5.19
CA ASP A 88 4.40 -14.60 -5.84
C ASP A 88 3.35 -14.24 -4.77
N LEU A 89 2.89 -13.00 -4.78
CA LEU A 89 1.89 -12.50 -3.83
C LEU A 89 0.55 -13.23 -3.98
N ARG A 90 0.18 -13.67 -5.19
CA ARG A 90 -1.04 -14.46 -5.41
C ARG A 90 -0.96 -15.81 -4.70
N ALA A 91 0.15 -16.52 -4.88
CA ALA A 91 0.35 -17.81 -4.24
C ALA A 91 0.35 -17.69 -2.71
N LEU A 92 0.98 -16.64 -2.16
CA LEU A 92 0.97 -16.35 -0.72
C LEU A 92 -0.43 -16.06 -0.16
N LEU A 93 -1.32 -15.50 -0.98
CA LEU A 93 -2.71 -15.21 -0.62
C LEU A 93 -3.68 -16.35 -0.98
N GLY A 94 -3.18 -17.45 -1.56
CA GLY A 94 -3.99 -18.62 -1.94
C GLY A 94 -4.74 -18.48 -3.27
N TYR A 95 -4.37 -17.51 -4.11
CA TYR A 95 -4.94 -17.40 -5.46
C TYR A 95 -4.28 -18.39 -6.43
N ALA A 96 -5.05 -18.84 -7.42
CA ALA A 96 -4.53 -19.69 -8.47
C ALA A 96 -3.45 -18.97 -9.30
N ALA A 97 -2.49 -19.74 -9.80
CA ALA A 97 -1.51 -19.21 -10.75
C ALA A 97 -2.22 -18.72 -12.02
N ALA A 98 -1.85 -17.51 -12.45
CA ALA A 98 -2.33 -16.92 -13.70
C ALA A 98 -1.11 -16.52 -14.56
N ASN A 99 -1.21 -15.41 -15.28
CA ASN A 99 -0.12 -14.86 -16.07
C ASN A 99 1.13 -14.55 -15.20
N PRO A 100 2.33 -14.53 -15.78
CA PRO A 100 3.53 -14.11 -15.06
C PRO A 100 3.34 -12.70 -14.47
N PRO A 101 3.77 -12.47 -13.22
CA PRO A 101 3.67 -11.16 -12.61
C PRO A 101 4.55 -10.15 -13.34
N ARG A 102 4.13 -8.89 -13.39
CA ARG A 102 4.83 -7.80 -14.11
C ARG A 102 5.41 -6.75 -13.19
N TRP A 103 4.99 -6.71 -11.94
CA TRP A 103 5.40 -5.75 -10.93
C TRP A 103 5.91 -6.45 -9.69
N MET A 104 6.75 -5.76 -8.94
CA MET A 104 7.19 -6.21 -7.61
C MET A 104 7.29 -5.03 -6.65
N ALA A 105 6.85 -5.24 -5.42
CA ALA A 105 7.01 -4.32 -4.31
C ALA A 105 8.05 -4.88 -3.34
N ILE A 106 9.05 -4.08 -2.99
CA ILE A 106 10.04 -4.42 -1.97
C ILE A 106 9.46 -4.04 -0.62
N ALA A 107 9.39 -4.96 0.33
CA ALA A 107 8.89 -4.69 1.66
C ALA A 107 9.82 -3.73 2.42
N ALA A 108 9.24 -2.82 3.20
CA ALA A 108 10.00 -1.81 3.94
C ALA A 108 10.81 -2.41 5.11
N THR A 109 10.31 -3.47 5.73
CA THR A 109 10.88 -4.05 6.97
C THR A 109 11.77 -5.26 6.71
N MET A 110 11.82 -5.79 5.49
CA MET A 110 12.56 -6.99 5.14
C MET A 110 12.97 -6.96 3.66
N PRO A 111 14.20 -7.39 3.29
CA PRO A 111 14.65 -7.42 1.89
C PRO A 111 13.99 -8.57 1.12
N VAL A 112 12.69 -8.46 0.90
CA VAL A 112 11.84 -9.41 0.19
C VAL A 112 11.03 -8.64 -0.84
N ALA A 113 10.90 -9.20 -2.05
CA ALA A 113 10.05 -8.70 -3.10
C ALA A 113 8.76 -9.52 -3.20
N LEU A 114 7.63 -8.84 -3.26
CA LEU A 114 6.30 -9.39 -3.50
C LEU A 114 5.89 -9.09 -4.94
N ALA A 115 5.80 -10.10 -5.77
CA ALA A 115 5.47 -9.97 -7.19
C ALA A 115 3.96 -10.07 -7.43
N PHE A 116 3.42 -9.23 -8.33
CA PHE A 116 2.00 -9.16 -8.65
C PHE A 116 1.76 -8.71 -10.10
N ASP A 117 0.49 -8.79 -10.56
CA ASP A 117 0.16 -8.69 -11.98
C ASP A 117 0.08 -7.28 -12.51
N GLY A 118 -0.59 -6.38 -11.79
CA GLY A 118 -0.91 -5.04 -12.27
C GLY A 118 -0.76 -3.96 -11.20
N PHE A 119 -0.47 -2.75 -11.68
CA PHE A 119 -0.41 -1.54 -10.88
C PHE A 119 -1.30 -0.49 -11.56
N ASP A 120 -2.37 -0.07 -10.86
CA ASP A 120 -3.37 0.86 -11.38
C ASP A 120 -3.11 2.31 -10.94
N GLY A 121 -2.23 2.52 -9.95
CA GLY A 121 -1.90 3.85 -9.44
C GLY A 121 -1.81 3.91 -7.91
N GLN A 122 -1.72 5.13 -7.41
CA GLN A 122 -1.71 5.43 -5.98
C GLN A 122 -2.96 6.21 -5.61
N PHE A 123 -3.49 5.99 -4.40
CA PHE A 123 -4.62 6.74 -3.88
C PHE A 123 -4.48 6.98 -2.38
N ARG A 124 -5.18 8.00 -1.88
CA ARG A 124 -5.29 8.32 -0.46
C ARG A 124 -6.63 7.90 0.07
N HIS A 125 -6.62 7.38 1.30
CA HIS A 125 -7.83 7.05 2.02
C HIS A 125 -7.80 7.73 3.39
N PRO A 126 -8.88 8.42 3.80
CA PRO A 126 -8.95 9.01 5.13
C PRO A 126 -8.76 7.93 6.20
N ARG A 127 -7.88 8.23 7.17
CA ARG A 127 -7.80 7.42 8.38
C ARG A 127 -8.94 7.85 9.28
N GLU A 128 -9.99 7.07 9.38
CA GLU A 128 -11.07 7.32 10.29
C GLU A 128 -10.58 7.15 11.74
N VAL A 129 -10.55 8.26 12.47
CA VAL A 129 -10.24 8.26 13.89
C VAL A 129 -11.52 7.86 14.62
N GLY A 130 -11.62 6.62 15.03
CA GLY A 130 -12.58 6.19 16.04
C GLY A 130 -13.91 5.58 15.58
N THR A 131 -14.09 5.29 14.30
CA THR A 131 -15.24 4.51 13.84
C THR A 131 -14.76 3.43 12.88
N GLU A 132 -15.08 2.18 13.23
CA GLU A 132 -14.77 1.00 12.41
C GLU A 132 -15.59 1.03 11.11
N SER A 133 -15.10 1.76 10.10
CA SER A 133 -15.55 1.56 8.72
C SER A 133 -14.73 0.47 8.04
N VAL A 134 -14.22 -0.45 8.85
CA VAL A 134 -13.75 -1.74 8.41
C VAL A 134 -14.94 -2.66 8.63
N GLU A 135 -15.77 -2.87 7.62
CA GLU A 135 -16.65 -4.03 7.63
C GLU A 135 -15.76 -5.27 7.73
N LEU A 136 -15.65 -5.74 8.97
CA LEU A 136 -15.03 -7.01 9.30
C LEU A 136 -15.95 -8.09 8.73
N GLU A 137 -15.77 -8.46 7.48
CA GLU A 137 -16.34 -9.71 6.99
C GLU A 137 -15.77 -10.84 7.86
N ARG A 138 -16.64 -11.48 8.63
CA ARG A 138 -16.34 -12.55 9.59
C ARG A 138 -15.83 -13.86 8.94
N SER A 139 -15.19 -13.77 7.80
CA SER A 139 -14.51 -14.91 7.17
C SER A 139 -13.08 -14.48 6.82
N GLY A 140 -12.19 -14.50 7.84
CA GLY A 140 -10.75 -14.37 7.65
C GLY A 140 -10.21 -12.94 7.56
N GLN A 141 -10.49 -12.06 8.55
CA GLN A 141 -9.72 -10.85 8.92
C GLN A 141 -9.05 -10.02 7.78
N ARG A 142 -9.71 -9.86 6.64
CA ARG A 142 -9.20 -8.97 5.59
C ARG A 142 -9.83 -7.60 5.77
N LYS A 143 -9.00 -6.60 6.06
CA LYS A 143 -9.42 -5.19 6.00
C LYS A 143 -9.71 -4.83 4.56
N VAL A 144 -10.80 -4.12 4.32
CA VAL A 144 -11.27 -3.76 2.98
C VAL A 144 -11.40 -2.24 2.90
N LEU A 145 -10.89 -1.64 1.82
CA LEU A 145 -11.09 -0.23 1.51
C LEU A 145 -12.18 -0.08 0.46
N ARG A 146 -13.14 0.80 0.73
CA ARG A 146 -14.14 1.21 -0.26
C ARG A 146 -13.70 2.54 -0.88
N THR A 147 -13.43 2.52 -2.17
CA THR A 147 -13.20 3.72 -2.97
C THR A 147 -14.41 3.95 -3.88
N THR A 148 -14.50 5.12 -4.51
CA THR A 148 -15.61 5.48 -5.39
C THR A 148 -15.75 4.46 -6.53
N GLY A 149 -16.62 3.46 -6.34
CA GLY A 149 -16.96 2.43 -7.33
C GLY A 149 -16.22 1.10 -7.23
N GLU A 150 -15.23 0.92 -6.34
CA GLU A 150 -14.48 -0.33 -6.23
C GLU A 150 -14.12 -0.67 -4.78
N THR A 151 -14.24 -1.94 -4.45
CA THR A 151 -13.86 -2.48 -3.14
C THR A 151 -12.50 -3.17 -3.26
N ARG A 152 -11.52 -2.77 -2.43
CA ARG A 152 -10.15 -3.29 -2.47
C ARG A 152 -9.75 -3.89 -1.12
N PRO A 153 -9.61 -5.22 -1.01
CA PRO A 153 -9.01 -5.84 0.16
C PRO A 153 -7.58 -5.33 0.37
N ILE A 154 -7.24 -5.01 1.63
CA ILE A 154 -5.88 -4.61 1.98
C ILE A 154 -5.01 -5.86 2.10
N VAL A 155 -3.86 -5.84 1.43
CA VAL A 155 -2.85 -6.90 1.55
C VAL A 155 -2.18 -6.84 2.93
N PRO A 156 -2.26 -7.91 3.74
CA PRO A 156 -1.68 -7.92 5.09
C PRO A 156 -0.17 -8.22 5.03
N VAL A 157 0.64 -7.24 4.61
CA VAL A 157 2.09 -7.42 4.36
C VAL A 157 2.81 -8.01 5.56
N ALA A 158 2.55 -7.53 6.78
CA ALA A 158 3.18 -8.05 8.00
C ALA A 158 2.93 -9.55 8.18
N SER A 159 1.70 -10.03 7.97
CA SER A 159 1.35 -11.45 8.06
C SER A 159 2.03 -12.27 6.96
N ILE A 160 2.08 -11.72 5.74
CA ILE A 160 2.77 -12.35 4.61
C ILE A 160 4.26 -12.52 4.91
N LEU A 161 4.92 -11.50 5.44
CA LEU A 161 6.33 -11.57 5.81
C LEU A 161 6.59 -12.58 6.94
N ALA A 162 5.66 -12.73 7.89
CA ALA A 162 5.73 -13.77 8.91
C ALA A 162 5.61 -15.17 8.28
N THR A 163 4.71 -15.37 7.34
CA THR A 163 4.56 -16.62 6.57
C THR A 163 5.85 -16.94 5.80
N ILE A 164 6.43 -15.97 5.10
CA ILE A 164 7.69 -16.15 4.36
C ILE A 164 8.83 -16.58 5.29
N LYS A 165 8.92 -15.97 6.48
CA LYS A 165 9.92 -16.38 7.50
C LYS A 165 9.75 -17.82 7.94
N SER A 166 8.52 -18.29 8.12
CA SER A 166 8.22 -19.68 8.45
C SER A 166 8.62 -20.62 7.32
N LEU A 167 8.17 -20.35 6.10
CA LEU A 167 8.52 -21.14 4.91
C LEU A 167 10.03 -21.28 4.70
N ALA A 168 10.78 -20.21 4.93
CA ALA A 168 12.24 -20.21 4.81
C ALA A 168 12.92 -21.09 5.87
N ARG A 169 12.38 -21.17 7.09
CA ARG A 169 12.89 -22.07 8.16
C ARG A 169 12.60 -23.53 7.84
N ASP A 170 11.38 -23.82 7.39
CA ASP A 170 10.96 -25.19 7.09
C ASP A 170 11.73 -25.73 5.87
N GLY A 171 11.97 -24.89 4.87
CA GLY A 171 12.78 -25.24 3.70
C GLY A 171 14.26 -25.52 4.03
N ALA A 172 14.83 -24.88 5.05
CA ALA A 172 16.19 -25.14 5.51
C ALA A 172 16.31 -26.48 6.24
N SER A 173 15.30 -26.86 7.03
CA SER A 173 15.29 -28.12 7.80
C SER A 173 15.17 -29.37 6.91
N HIS A 174 14.63 -29.25 5.70
CA HIS A 174 14.45 -30.40 4.78
C HIS A 174 15.71 -30.71 3.97
N LYS A 175 16.73 -29.86 3.98
CA LYS A 175 17.97 -30.02 3.21
C LYS A 175 19.08 -30.77 4.00
N GLU A 176 18.86 -31.04 5.28
CA GLU A 176 19.82 -31.73 6.15
C GLU A 176 19.50 -33.23 6.41
N ARG A 177 18.59 -33.81 5.61
CA ARG A 177 18.31 -35.27 5.66
C ARG A 177 18.71 -36.00 4.39
#